data_9afdf2b1fab843118dd660c7c5eab28b
#
_entry.id   9afdf2b1fab843118dd660c7c5eab28b
#
_cell.length_a   1.000
_cell.length_b   1.000
_cell.length_c   1.000
_cell.angle_alpha   90.00
_cell.angle_beta   90.00
_cell.angle_gamma   90.00
#
_symmetry.space_group_name_H-M   'P 1'
#
loop_
_entity.id
_entity.type
_entity.pdbx_description
1 polymer ?
#
loop_
_entity_poly.entity_id
_entity_poly.type
_entity_poly.pdbx_seq_one_letter_code
_entity_poly.pdbx_strand_id
1 'polypeptide(L)'
;MSNKKIGLLSLTALVLSSMIGSGIFSLPQNMAEVAGAQALVIGWIITGIGIIFLGLSFFFISRLRPELDGGIYTYAREGFGDLVGFLSAWGYWLCATIGSVGYLVVAFEGIGLFTDSPNRIIFAQGNTIFAFLGASLVVWLVHWLITRGVKEAAFLNLLATFVKAFPLVLFIVLAAWFFSPETFNHDIQATNLNHSITDQVKNTMLITLWVFVGVEGAAVLSAHAKKRSDVGLATVLGIVIALILYVAITVLSLGILPREMIANMPNPSMAGLLEHMIGSSGKIIITACLIVSVLASYISWTMYSAEVPYRGAQNGAFPKILNKINENDTPINSLWFTNLVVQFCLVLVLMTGKSYNALLLISTSMILVPYFLIGAYLLKLSIQQNSAWYIKLTGLLALIYGVWILYAAGLDHLLLSILLYVPGIGIYLYSRYQHQGKLHFNQKEKALLLFIAIAFVLAIYKSAVNVNWN
;
A
#
# COMPACT_ATOMS: atom_id res chain seq x y z
N MET A 1 26.43 16.24 -15.26
CA MET A 1 26.20 14.83 -14.91
C MET A 1 25.06 14.28 -15.77
N SER A 2 25.28 13.17 -16.49
CA SER A 2 24.34 12.63 -17.46
C SER A 2 23.03 12.25 -16.76
N ASN A 3 21.98 13.04 -16.95
CA ASN A 3 20.59 12.70 -16.61
C ASN A 3 20.14 11.54 -17.53
N LYS A 4 20.51 10.30 -17.20
CA LYS A 4 19.98 9.12 -17.91
C LYS A 4 18.49 9.05 -17.63
N LYS A 5 17.69 9.54 -18.57
CA LYS A 5 16.23 9.46 -18.53
C LYS A 5 15.78 8.00 -18.61
N ILE A 6 14.78 7.65 -17.82
CA ILE A 6 14.25 6.29 -17.67
C ILE A 6 13.28 5.98 -18.82
N GLY A 7 13.50 4.87 -19.54
CA GLY A 7 12.61 4.42 -20.63
C GLY A 7 11.41 3.61 -20.13
N LEU A 8 10.48 3.31 -21.05
CA LEU A 8 9.23 2.59 -20.75
C LEU A 8 9.43 1.28 -19.96
N LEU A 9 10.33 0.41 -20.41
CA LEU A 9 10.56 -0.89 -19.75
C LEU A 9 11.03 -0.72 -18.30
N SER A 10 11.96 0.21 -18.07
CA SER A 10 12.45 0.48 -16.72
C SER A 10 11.39 1.15 -15.83
N LEU A 11 10.53 2.01 -16.40
CA LEU A 11 9.39 2.58 -15.68
C LEU A 11 8.38 1.50 -15.31
N THR A 12 8.06 0.57 -16.23
CA THR A 12 7.17 -0.56 -15.96
C THR A 12 7.73 -1.47 -14.86
N ALA A 13 9.04 -1.76 -14.91
CA ALA A 13 9.71 -2.54 -13.87
C ALA A 13 9.68 -1.83 -12.51
N LEU A 14 9.83 -0.51 -12.47
CA LEU A 14 9.72 0.28 -11.23
C LEU A 14 8.30 0.25 -10.65
N VAL A 15 7.26 0.42 -11.48
CA VAL A 15 5.86 0.30 -11.04
C VAL A 15 5.58 -1.09 -10.50
N LEU A 16 5.99 -2.13 -11.24
CA LEU A 16 5.80 -3.51 -10.80
C LEU A 16 6.53 -3.79 -9.49
N SER A 17 7.79 -3.32 -9.37
CA SER A 17 8.58 -3.49 -8.14
C SER A 17 8.00 -2.76 -6.95
N SER A 18 7.36 -1.59 -7.13
CA SER A 18 6.72 -0.87 -6.02
C SER A 18 5.46 -1.56 -5.51
N MET A 19 4.73 -2.26 -6.38
CA MET A 19 3.56 -3.07 -6.01
C MET A 19 3.93 -4.44 -5.44
N ILE A 20 4.99 -5.09 -5.94
CA ILE A 20 5.46 -6.38 -5.43
C ILE A 20 6.25 -6.15 -4.14
N GLY A 21 5.53 -6.07 -3.04
CA GLY A 21 6.08 -5.97 -1.68
C GLY A 21 5.87 -7.26 -0.87
N SER A 22 5.54 -7.12 0.41
CA SER A 22 5.21 -8.25 1.30
C SER A 22 3.89 -8.92 0.95
N GLY A 23 2.92 -8.13 0.45
CA GLY A 23 1.54 -8.54 0.27
C GLY A 23 1.38 -9.80 -0.57
N ILE A 24 2.12 -9.93 -1.67
CA ILE A 24 2.01 -11.06 -2.59
C ILE A 24 2.37 -12.41 -1.92
N PHE A 25 3.34 -12.41 -1.01
CA PHE A 25 3.80 -13.64 -0.34
C PHE A 25 2.83 -14.14 0.73
N SER A 26 2.00 -13.23 1.26
CA SER A 26 0.97 -13.52 2.27
C SER A 26 -0.44 -13.59 1.66
N LEU A 27 -0.57 -13.25 0.38
CA LEU A 27 -1.85 -13.11 -0.31
C LEU A 27 -2.72 -14.39 -0.31
N PRO A 28 -2.17 -15.62 -0.47
CA PRO A 28 -2.98 -16.82 -0.39
C PRO A 28 -3.71 -16.97 0.95
N GLN A 29 -3.01 -16.80 2.08
CA GLN A 29 -3.61 -16.89 3.41
C GLN A 29 -4.62 -15.76 3.64
N ASN A 30 -4.24 -14.52 3.37
CA ASN A 30 -5.09 -13.36 3.59
C ASN A 30 -6.43 -13.47 2.83
N MET A 31 -6.39 -13.98 1.59
CA MET A 31 -7.60 -14.17 0.79
C MET A 31 -8.42 -15.38 1.24
N ALA A 32 -7.76 -16.49 1.58
CA ALA A 32 -8.43 -17.71 2.06
C ALA A 32 -9.09 -17.51 3.44
N GLU A 33 -8.57 -16.62 4.28
CA GLU A 33 -9.13 -16.28 5.58
C GLU A 33 -10.52 -15.66 5.45
N VAL A 34 -10.76 -14.87 4.40
CA VAL A 34 -11.97 -14.04 4.27
C VAL A 34 -12.93 -14.49 3.17
N ALA A 35 -12.50 -15.36 2.25
CA ALA A 35 -13.30 -15.69 1.07
C ALA A 35 -13.07 -17.12 0.56
N GLY A 36 -14.14 -17.71 0.03
CA GLY A 36 -14.07 -18.89 -0.82
C GLY A 36 -13.68 -18.56 -2.26
N ALA A 37 -13.41 -19.58 -3.07
CA ALA A 37 -12.97 -19.43 -4.45
C ALA A 37 -13.90 -18.55 -5.29
N GLN A 38 -15.22 -18.70 -5.15
CA GLN A 38 -16.21 -17.90 -5.88
C GLN A 38 -16.10 -16.41 -5.55
N ALA A 39 -16.11 -16.05 -4.27
CA ALA A 39 -16.02 -14.66 -3.83
C ALA A 39 -14.64 -14.06 -4.16
N LEU A 40 -13.58 -14.84 -4.07
CA LEU A 40 -12.22 -14.45 -4.44
C LEU A 40 -12.13 -14.06 -5.92
N VAL A 41 -12.67 -14.87 -6.83
CA VAL A 41 -12.67 -14.57 -8.28
C VAL A 41 -13.49 -13.30 -8.57
N ILE A 42 -14.68 -13.16 -7.97
CA ILE A 42 -15.49 -11.93 -8.09
C ILE A 42 -14.72 -10.72 -7.57
N GLY A 43 -14.06 -10.85 -6.41
CA GLY A 43 -13.22 -9.80 -5.83
C GLY A 43 -12.11 -9.35 -6.77
N TRP A 44 -11.43 -10.30 -7.43
CA TRP A 44 -10.40 -9.99 -8.43
C TRP A 44 -10.94 -9.33 -9.69
N ILE A 45 -12.12 -9.71 -10.16
CA ILE A 45 -12.77 -9.05 -11.30
C ILE A 45 -13.07 -7.59 -10.96
N ILE A 46 -13.68 -7.33 -9.80
CA ILE A 46 -14.01 -5.97 -9.35
C ILE A 46 -12.73 -5.14 -9.18
N THR A 47 -11.76 -5.67 -8.44
CA THR A 47 -10.49 -4.97 -8.22
C THR A 47 -9.72 -4.76 -9.53
N GLY A 48 -9.63 -5.77 -10.39
CA GLY A 48 -8.93 -5.67 -11.67
C GLY A 48 -9.50 -4.59 -12.57
N ILE A 49 -10.83 -4.53 -12.72
CA ILE A 49 -11.50 -3.47 -13.47
C ILE A 49 -11.23 -2.12 -12.80
N GLY A 50 -11.45 -2.01 -11.50
CA GLY A 50 -11.31 -0.76 -10.76
C GLY A 50 -9.90 -0.19 -10.80
N ILE A 51 -8.89 -1.02 -10.58
CA ILE A 51 -7.50 -0.59 -10.54
C ILE A 51 -6.96 -0.21 -11.94
N ILE A 52 -7.46 -0.87 -13.01
CA ILE A 52 -7.14 -0.48 -14.39
C ILE A 52 -7.67 0.94 -14.65
N PHE A 53 -8.92 1.26 -14.27
CA PHE A 53 -9.47 2.60 -14.45
C PHE A 53 -8.78 3.63 -13.55
N LEU A 54 -8.35 3.24 -12.36
CA LEU A 54 -7.50 4.10 -11.51
C LEU A 54 -6.15 4.39 -12.18
N GLY A 55 -5.48 3.38 -12.71
CA GLY A 55 -4.22 3.53 -13.46
C GLY A 55 -4.37 4.39 -14.72
N LEU A 56 -5.45 4.18 -15.48
CA LEU A 56 -5.81 5.04 -16.61
C LEU A 56 -6.10 6.49 -16.17
N SER A 57 -6.62 6.68 -14.94
CA SER A 57 -6.81 8.03 -14.41
C SER A 57 -5.49 8.75 -14.22
N PHE A 58 -4.46 8.10 -13.64
CA PHE A 58 -3.11 8.66 -13.59
C PHE A 58 -2.56 8.96 -14.98
N PHE A 59 -2.78 8.06 -15.94
CA PHE A 59 -2.36 8.25 -17.33
C PHE A 59 -2.98 9.49 -17.97
N PHE A 60 -4.30 9.67 -17.88
CA PHE A 60 -4.97 10.81 -18.50
C PHE A 60 -4.66 12.12 -17.77
N ILE A 61 -4.60 12.13 -16.44
CA ILE A 61 -4.24 13.33 -15.67
C ILE A 61 -2.83 13.81 -16.08
N SER A 62 -1.84 12.90 -16.14
CA SER A 62 -0.47 13.25 -16.53
C SER A 62 -0.36 13.83 -17.96
N ARG A 63 -1.31 13.51 -18.84
CA ARG A 63 -1.39 14.07 -20.20
C ARG A 63 -2.12 15.40 -20.26
N LEU A 64 -3.23 15.52 -19.53
CA LEU A 64 -4.07 16.72 -19.50
C LEU A 64 -3.44 17.85 -18.69
N ARG A 65 -2.66 17.53 -17.68
CA ARG A 65 -2.02 18.47 -16.75
C ARG A 65 -0.54 18.08 -16.52
N PRO A 66 0.29 18.16 -17.57
CA PRO A 66 1.69 17.74 -17.51
C PRO A 66 2.56 18.59 -16.56
N GLU A 67 2.07 19.79 -16.17
CA GLU A 67 2.73 20.70 -15.24
C GLU A 67 2.55 20.29 -13.76
N LEU A 68 1.59 19.40 -13.45
CA LEU A 68 1.36 18.96 -12.09
C LEU A 68 2.34 17.84 -11.70
N ASP A 69 3.42 18.21 -11.05
CA ASP A 69 4.38 17.28 -10.46
C ASP A 69 3.99 16.97 -9.00
N GLY A 70 4.23 15.73 -8.54
CA GLY A 70 3.97 15.34 -7.15
C GLY A 70 2.80 14.37 -6.93
N GLY A 71 2.13 13.93 -8.00
CA GLY A 71 1.17 12.82 -7.95
C GLY A 71 -0.08 13.10 -7.12
N ILE A 72 -0.44 12.15 -6.23
CA ILE A 72 -1.72 12.09 -5.50
C ILE A 72 -2.04 13.39 -4.74
N TYR A 73 -1.06 14.00 -4.08
CA TYR A 73 -1.22 15.23 -3.33
C TYR A 73 -1.63 16.40 -4.23
N THR A 74 -0.86 16.62 -5.31
CA THR A 74 -1.04 17.76 -6.20
C THR A 74 -2.38 17.68 -6.95
N TYR A 75 -2.78 16.48 -7.36
CA TYR A 75 -4.07 16.26 -8.02
C TYR A 75 -5.25 16.54 -7.12
N ALA A 76 -5.19 16.06 -5.86
CA ALA A 76 -6.24 16.33 -4.88
C ALA A 76 -6.32 17.83 -4.52
N ARG A 77 -5.17 18.50 -4.38
CA ARG A 77 -5.09 19.94 -4.10
C ARG A 77 -5.69 20.78 -5.24
N GLU A 78 -5.29 20.50 -6.45
CA GLU A 78 -5.78 21.21 -7.64
C GLU A 78 -7.29 20.99 -7.86
N GLY A 79 -7.75 19.78 -7.60
CA GLY A 79 -9.16 19.44 -7.75
C GLY A 79 -10.07 20.02 -6.67
N PHE A 80 -9.62 20.07 -5.42
CA PHE A 80 -10.52 20.23 -4.29
C PHE A 80 -10.02 21.19 -3.21
N GLY A 81 -8.84 21.81 -3.39
CA GLY A 81 -8.28 22.81 -2.51
C GLY A 81 -7.26 22.28 -1.49
N ASP A 82 -6.66 23.21 -0.74
CA ASP A 82 -5.49 22.94 0.09
C ASP A 82 -5.74 21.91 1.20
N LEU A 83 -6.88 21.98 1.91
CA LEU A 83 -7.22 21.05 2.98
C LEU A 83 -7.38 19.62 2.43
N VAL A 84 -8.09 19.46 1.31
CA VAL A 84 -8.30 18.12 0.71
C VAL A 84 -6.98 17.58 0.16
N GLY A 85 -6.14 18.42 -0.44
CA GLY A 85 -4.79 18.07 -0.83
C GLY A 85 -3.97 17.58 0.35
N PHE A 86 -3.97 18.32 1.47
CA PHE A 86 -3.28 17.90 2.69
C PHE A 86 -3.80 16.54 3.20
N LEU A 87 -5.11 16.35 3.29
CA LEU A 87 -5.69 15.07 3.73
C LEU A 87 -5.27 13.91 2.82
N SER A 88 -5.23 14.14 1.50
CA SER A 88 -4.71 13.14 0.56
C SER A 88 -3.22 12.82 0.81
N ALA A 89 -2.38 13.83 1.02
CA ALA A 89 -0.96 13.63 1.34
C ALA A 89 -0.77 12.90 2.67
N TRP A 90 -1.55 13.29 3.70
CA TRP A 90 -1.49 12.69 5.03
C TRP A 90 -1.90 11.22 5.01
N GLY A 91 -3.02 10.88 4.34
CA GLY A 91 -3.46 9.51 4.19
C GLY A 91 -2.45 8.65 3.44
N TYR A 92 -1.90 9.14 2.33
CA TYR A 92 -0.84 8.46 1.59
C TYR A 92 0.41 8.25 2.45
N TRP A 93 0.86 9.29 3.16
CA TRP A 93 2.02 9.20 4.05
C TRP A 93 1.80 8.19 5.19
N LEU A 94 0.63 8.16 5.81
CA LEU A 94 0.27 7.18 6.83
C LEU A 94 0.22 5.76 6.25
N CYS A 95 -0.37 5.59 5.06
CA CYS A 95 -0.38 4.31 4.36
C CYS A 95 1.06 3.78 4.17
N ALA A 96 1.93 4.62 3.62
CA ALA A 96 3.32 4.27 3.36
C ALA A 96 4.11 3.99 4.66
N THR A 97 3.88 4.78 5.70
CA THR A 97 4.59 4.67 6.99
C THR A 97 4.16 3.42 7.75
N ILE A 98 2.85 3.17 7.89
CA ILE A 98 2.31 1.99 8.57
C ILE A 98 2.62 0.72 7.76
N GLY A 99 2.50 0.79 6.43
CA GLY A 99 2.89 -0.29 5.53
C GLY A 99 4.37 -0.67 5.67
N SER A 100 5.24 0.32 5.87
CA SER A 100 6.66 0.08 6.14
C SER A 100 6.89 -0.67 7.44
N VAL A 101 6.09 -0.43 8.49
CA VAL A 101 6.10 -1.24 9.72
C VAL A 101 5.68 -2.68 9.41
N GLY A 102 4.63 -2.87 8.61
CA GLY A 102 4.19 -4.19 8.17
C GLY A 102 5.30 -4.97 7.43
N TYR A 103 6.10 -4.29 6.60
CA TYR A 103 7.27 -4.92 5.96
C TYR A 103 8.29 -5.45 6.97
N LEU A 104 8.58 -4.69 8.00
CA LEU A 104 9.51 -5.12 9.05
C LEU A 104 8.94 -6.28 9.86
N VAL A 105 7.66 -6.22 10.23
CA VAL A 105 6.98 -7.31 10.96
C VAL A 105 7.07 -8.61 10.17
N VAL A 106 6.66 -8.62 8.88
CA VAL A 106 6.69 -9.84 8.07
C VAL A 106 8.11 -10.32 7.75
N ALA A 107 9.10 -9.41 7.71
CA ALA A 107 10.50 -9.82 7.56
C ALA A 107 10.99 -10.63 8.77
N PHE A 108 10.67 -10.19 9.99
CA PHE A 108 11.05 -10.90 11.21
C PHE A 108 10.18 -12.14 11.46
N GLU A 109 8.91 -12.15 11.07
CA GLU A 109 8.09 -13.36 11.02
C GLU A 109 8.72 -14.40 10.07
N GLY A 110 9.16 -13.99 8.89
CA GLY A 110 9.89 -14.85 7.95
C GLY A 110 11.21 -15.39 8.51
N ILE A 111 11.98 -14.58 9.24
CA ILE A 111 13.20 -15.04 9.95
C ILE A 111 12.82 -16.07 11.03
N GLY A 112 11.70 -15.87 11.71
CA GLY A 112 11.16 -16.80 12.70
C GLY A 112 10.94 -18.21 12.14
N LEU A 113 10.56 -18.35 10.87
CA LEU A 113 10.41 -19.66 10.22
C LEU A 113 11.71 -20.49 10.21
N PHE A 114 12.87 -19.85 10.34
CA PHE A 114 14.19 -20.53 10.41
C PHE A 114 14.71 -20.69 11.83
N THR A 115 14.31 -19.82 12.75
CA THR A 115 14.94 -19.70 14.07
C THR A 115 14.07 -20.16 15.21
N ASP A 116 12.75 -20.12 15.03
CA ASP A 116 11.80 -20.49 16.06
C ASP A 116 11.55 -22.01 16.05
N SER A 117 11.34 -22.55 17.24
CA SER A 117 11.00 -23.95 17.46
C SER A 117 9.96 -24.03 18.58
N PRO A 118 9.26 -25.17 18.76
CA PRO A 118 8.28 -25.34 19.84
C PRO A 118 8.81 -25.02 21.26
N ASN A 119 10.12 -25.18 21.44
CA ASN A 119 10.79 -24.97 22.74
C ASN A 119 11.47 -23.59 22.83
N ARG A 120 11.56 -22.83 21.75
CA ARG A 120 12.25 -21.54 21.73
C ARG A 120 11.64 -20.61 20.67
N ILE A 121 10.86 -19.68 21.12
CA ILE A 121 10.26 -18.63 20.28
C ILE A 121 11.12 -17.37 20.40
N ILE A 122 11.66 -16.90 19.28
CA ILE A 122 12.48 -15.68 19.19
C ILE A 122 11.68 -14.55 18.53
N PHE A 123 11.14 -14.78 17.33
CA PHE A 123 10.50 -13.75 16.52
C PHE A 123 8.98 -13.88 16.44
N ALA A 124 8.41 -15.09 16.64
CA ALA A 124 6.98 -15.39 16.52
C ALA A 124 6.38 -14.81 15.21
N GLN A 125 5.32 -14.00 15.33
CA GLN A 125 4.69 -13.28 14.23
C GLN A 125 5.34 -11.90 13.96
N GLY A 126 6.64 -11.74 14.25
CA GLY A 126 7.34 -10.47 14.07
C GLY A 126 7.00 -9.40 15.14
N ASN A 127 6.42 -9.81 16.28
CA ASN A 127 5.91 -8.91 17.32
C ASN A 127 6.56 -9.11 18.71
N THR A 128 7.67 -9.81 18.77
CA THR A 128 8.45 -10.02 20.01
C THR A 128 9.43 -8.89 20.26
N ILE A 129 10.02 -8.86 21.46
CA ILE A 129 11.10 -7.90 21.79
C ILE A 129 12.31 -8.05 20.85
N PHE A 130 12.67 -9.27 20.46
CA PHE A 130 13.78 -9.50 19.54
C PHE A 130 13.46 -9.03 18.12
N ALA A 131 12.20 -9.22 17.66
CA ALA A 131 11.72 -8.67 16.40
C ALA A 131 11.75 -7.13 16.42
N PHE A 132 11.29 -6.51 17.51
CA PHE A 132 11.36 -5.06 17.71
C PHE A 132 12.80 -4.52 17.66
N LEU A 133 13.73 -5.14 18.35
CA LEU A 133 15.14 -4.72 18.35
C LEU A 133 15.77 -4.87 16.98
N GLY A 134 15.51 -5.99 16.29
CA GLY A 134 15.99 -6.22 14.93
C GLY A 134 15.37 -5.25 13.92
N ALA A 135 14.06 -5.02 13.99
CA ALA A 135 13.35 -4.04 13.14
C ALA A 135 13.88 -2.61 13.38
N SER A 136 14.08 -2.23 14.64
CA SER A 136 14.68 -0.92 14.99
C SER A 136 16.07 -0.77 14.41
N LEU A 137 16.90 -1.80 14.47
CA LEU A 137 18.22 -1.79 13.85
C LEU A 137 18.11 -1.54 12.33
N VAL A 138 17.19 -2.23 11.64
CA VAL A 138 16.95 -2.03 10.20
C VAL A 138 16.49 -0.61 9.91
N VAL A 139 15.55 -0.04 10.70
CA VAL A 139 15.07 1.35 10.56
C VAL A 139 16.25 2.31 10.55
N TRP A 140 17.13 2.22 11.54
CA TRP A 140 18.24 3.18 11.68
C TRP A 140 19.38 2.94 10.71
N LEU A 141 19.63 1.69 10.30
CA LEU A 141 20.58 1.38 9.22
C LEU A 141 20.11 1.95 7.88
N VAL A 142 18.82 1.77 7.55
CA VAL A 142 18.22 2.32 6.32
C VAL A 142 18.18 3.85 6.38
N HIS A 143 17.85 4.44 7.54
CA HIS A 143 17.95 5.88 7.75
C HIS A 143 19.34 6.40 7.38
N TRP A 144 20.38 5.78 7.96
CA TRP A 144 21.76 6.15 7.70
C TRP A 144 22.14 5.97 6.21
N LEU A 145 21.72 4.86 5.57
CA LEU A 145 21.97 4.62 4.15
C LEU A 145 21.36 5.72 3.27
N ILE A 146 20.08 6.07 3.51
CA ILE A 146 19.38 7.10 2.73
C ILE A 146 20.03 8.48 2.92
N THR A 147 20.53 8.81 4.11
CA THR A 147 21.21 10.08 4.36
C THR A 147 22.52 10.24 3.58
N ARG A 148 23.13 9.13 3.14
CA ARG A 148 24.35 9.13 2.31
C ARG A 148 24.10 9.33 0.82
N GLY A 149 22.84 9.17 0.39
CA GLY A 149 22.42 9.46 -0.98
C GLY A 149 21.49 8.40 -1.58
N VAL A 150 20.60 8.86 -2.42
CA VAL A 150 19.50 8.07 -3.03
C VAL A 150 20.01 7.05 -4.07
N LYS A 151 21.20 7.25 -4.65
CA LYS A 151 21.70 6.42 -5.76
C LYS A 151 21.97 4.98 -5.35
N GLU A 152 22.57 4.78 -4.18
CA GLU A 152 22.89 3.45 -3.64
C GLU A 152 21.62 2.68 -3.26
N ALA A 153 20.64 3.37 -2.69
CA ALA A 153 19.34 2.79 -2.37
C ALA A 153 18.58 2.34 -3.64
N ALA A 154 18.62 3.12 -4.72
CA ALA A 154 17.99 2.76 -6.00
C ALA A 154 18.65 1.55 -6.67
N PHE A 155 19.97 1.39 -6.58
CA PHE A 155 20.68 0.23 -7.09
C PHE A 155 20.29 -1.05 -6.34
N LEU A 156 20.22 -1.02 -5.01
CA LEU A 156 19.77 -2.15 -4.19
C LEU A 156 18.34 -2.57 -4.54
N ASN A 157 17.46 -1.60 -4.79
CA ASN A 157 16.08 -1.90 -5.18
C ASN A 157 16.01 -2.56 -6.58
N LEU A 158 16.84 -2.14 -7.53
CA LEU A 158 16.90 -2.77 -8.85
C LEU A 158 17.35 -4.25 -8.75
N LEU A 159 18.41 -4.53 -8.00
CA LEU A 159 18.87 -5.90 -7.76
C LEU A 159 17.79 -6.77 -7.12
N ALA A 160 17.11 -6.24 -6.11
CA ALA A 160 16.02 -6.93 -5.44
C ALA A 160 14.82 -7.21 -6.36
N THR A 161 14.59 -6.39 -7.39
CA THR A 161 13.50 -6.62 -8.35
C THR A 161 13.66 -7.95 -9.10
N PHE A 162 14.88 -8.30 -9.48
CA PHE A 162 15.17 -9.61 -10.10
C PHE A 162 14.97 -10.77 -9.11
N VAL A 163 15.42 -10.58 -7.86
CA VAL A 163 15.24 -11.59 -6.80
C VAL A 163 13.76 -11.84 -6.50
N LYS A 164 12.90 -10.81 -6.62
CA LYS A 164 11.45 -10.93 -6.43
C LYS A 164 10.76 -11.75 -7.51
N ALA A 165 11.16 -11.60 -8.76
CA ALA A 165 10.46 -12.20 -9.90
C ALA A 165 10.60 -13.73 -9.95
N PHE A 166 11.79 -14.24 -9.65
CA PHE A 166 12.09 -15.68 -9.73
C PHE A 166 11.16 -16.54 -8.87
N PRO A 167 11.00 -16.33 -7.56
CA PRO A 167 10.16 -17.17 -6.72
C PRO A 167 8.68 -17.10 -7.08
N LEU A 168 8.20 -15.97 -7.61
CA LEU A 168 6.82 -15.81 -8.03
C LEU A 168 6.51 -16.67 -9.28
N VAL A 169 7.41 -16.64 -10.27
CA VAL A 169 7.27 -17.47 -11.47
C VAL A 169 7.40 -18.94 -11.09
N LEU A 170 8.37 -19.30 -10.26
CA LEU A 170 8.54 -20.68 -9.77
C LEU A 170 7.27 -21.16 -9.07
N PHE A 171 6.71 -20.34 -8.18
CA PHE A 171 5.48 -20.68 -7.47
C PHE A 171 4.31 -20.92 -8.44
N ILE A 172 4.09 -20.02 -9.40
CA ILE A 172 2.98 -20.17 -10.37
C ILE A 172 3.11 -21.44 -11.19
N VAL A 173 4.32 -21.76 -11.66
CA VAL A 173 4.58 -22.97 -12.46
C VAL A 173 4.31 -24.22 -11.62
N LEU A 174 4.82 -24.28 -10.40
CA LEU A 174 4.59 -25.42 -9.50
C LEU A 174 3.12 -25.49 -9.07
N ALA A 175 2.50 -24.35 -8.73
CA ALA A 175 1.09 -24.30 -8.34
C ALA A 175 0.17 -24.80 -9.47
N ALA A 176 0.47 -24.46 -10.72
CA ALA A 176 -0.26 -24.99 -11.88
C ALA A 176 -0.06 -26.49 -12.07
N TRP A 177 1.12 -27.01 -11.77
CA TRP A 177 1.41 -28.45 -11.83
C TRP A 177 0.70 -29.26 -10.74
N PHE A 178 0.65 -28.71 -9.51
CA PHE A 178 0.01 -29.36 -8.36
C PHE A 178 -1.48 -29.04 -8.23
N PHE A 179 -2.06 -28.27 -9.15
CA PHE A 179 -3.45 -27.84 -9.08
C PHE A 179 -4.40 -29.03 -9.22
N SER A 180 -5.29 -29.22 -8.25
CA SER A 180 -6.38 -30.19 -8.26
C SER A 180 -7.72 -29.47 -8.39
N PRO A 181 -8.49 -29.71 -9.47
CA PRO A 181 -9.85 -29.20 -9.60
C PRO A 181 -10.78 -29.68 -8.49
N GLU A 182 -10.56 -30.87 -7.94
CA GLU A 182 -11.33 -31.44 -6.84
C GLU A 182 -11.12 -30.62 -5.57
N THR A 183 -9.86 -30.34 -5.20
CA THR A 183 -9.53 -29.49 -4.06
C THR A 183 -10.09 -28.08 -4.21
N PHE A 184 -9.99 -27.51 -5.41
CA PHE A 184 -10.52 -26.17 -5.71
C PHE A 184 -12.04 -26.09 -5.54
N ASN A 185 -12.78 -27.12 -5.97
CA ASN A 185 -14.23 -27.15 -5.92
C ASN A 185 -14.79 -27.60 -4.57
N HIS A 186 -13.97 -28.14 -3.67
CA HIS A 186 -14.43 -28.73 -2.41
C HIS A 186 -15.16 -27.72 -1.51
N ASP A 187 -14.69 -26.47 -1.44
CA ASP A 187 -15.29 -25.41 -0.61
C ASP A 187 -15.36 -24.07 -1.39
N ILE A 188 -16.02 -24.13 -2.56
CA ILE A 188 -16.05 -22.99 -3.50
C ILE A 188 -16.75 -21.75 -2.90
N GLN A 189 -17.71 -21.94 -2.00
CA GLN A 189 -18.48 -20.85 -1.38
C GLN A 189 -18.02 -20.50 0.03
N ALA A 190 -17.13 -21.28 0.64
CA ALA A 190 -16.68 -21.11 2.02
C ALA A 190 -17.82 -20.93 3.01
N THR A 191 -18.79 -21.87 2.99
CA THR A 191 -20.00 -21.80 3.81
C THR A 191 -19.75 -21.77 5.32
N ASN A 192 -18.60 -22.31 5.74
CA ASN A 192 -18.14 -22.31 7.13
C ASN A 192 -17.73 -20.91 7.66
N LEU A 193 -17.52 -19.93 6.78
CA LEU A 193 -17.30 -18.54 7.19
C LEU A 193 -18.58 -17.86 7.72
N ASN A 194 -19.77 -18.45 7.53
CA ASN A 194 -21.05 -17.88 7.89
C ASN A 194 -21.29 -16.45 7.35
N HIS A 195 -20.64 -16.11 6.23
CA HIS A 195 -20.76 -14.85 5.53
C HIS A 195 -21.40 -15.04 4.16
N SER A 196 -22.26 -14.10 3.75
CA SER A 196 -22.77 -14.09 2.38
C SER A 196 -21.64 -13.92 1.36
N ILE A 197 -21.83 -14.36 0.10
CA ILE A 197 -20.86 -14.13 -0.97
C ILE A 197 -20.52 -12.64 -1.10
N THR A 198 -21.52 -11.76 -0.94
CA THR A 198 -21.30 -10.30 -1.00
C THR A 198 -20.40 -9.81 0.14
N ASP A 199 -20.55 -10.33 1.36
CA ASP A 199 -19.70 -9.96 2.48
C ASP A 199 -18.28 -10.50 2.31
N GLN A 200 -18.16 -11.74 1.83
CA GLN A 200 -16.83 -12.29 1.48
C GLN A 200 -16.14 -11.42 0.42
N VAL A 201 -16.85 -11.01 -0.65
CA VAL A 201 -16.30 -10.09 -1.67
C VAL A 201 -15.86 -8.77 -1.05
N LYS A 202 -16.68 -8.16 -0.19
CA LYS A 202 -16.28 -6.92 0.53
C LYS A 202 -15.00 -7.11 1.33
N ASN A 203 -14.88 -8.21 2.05
CA ASN A 203 -13.71 -8.51 2.88
C ASN A 203 -12.43 -8.69 2.05
N THR A 204 -12.51 -9.09 0.77
CA THR A 204 -11.33 -9.14 -0.10
C THR A 204 -10.84 -7.77 -0.55
N MET A 205 -11.65 -6.71 -0.50
CA MET A 205 -11.35 -5.43 -1.15
C MET A 205 -10.13 -4.71 -0.59
N LEU A 206 -9.97 -4.67 0.74
CA LEU A 206 -8.79 -4.05 1.35
C LEU A 206 -7.51 -4.85 1.06
N ILE A 207 -7.61 -6.18 1.03
CA ILE A 207 -6.48 -7.08 0.76
C ILE A 207 -6.03 -6.93 -0.71
N THR A 208 -6.99 -6.98 -1.65
CA THR A 208 -6.69 -6.82 -3.06
C THR A 208 -6.20 -5.41 -3.40
N LEU A 209 -6.72 -4.38 -2.73
CA LEU A 209 -6.23 -3.01 -2.91
C LEU A 209 -4.81 -2.85 -2.38
N TRP A 210 -4.48 -3.45 -1.23
CA TRP A 210 -3.14 -3.37 -0.63
C TRP A 210 -2.03 -3.76 -1.59
N VAL A 211 -2.20 -4.85 -2.32
CA VAL A 211 -1.16 -5.34 -3.24
C VAL A 211 -0.96 -4.45 -4.48
N PHE A 212 -1.88 -3.50 -4.73
CA PHE A 212 -1.74 -2.48 -5.77
C PHE A 212 -1.26 -1.12 -5.24
N VAL A 213 -1.06 -0.96 -3.94
CA VAL A 213 -0.43 0.27 -3.40
C VAL A 213 0.98 0.36 -3.96
N GLY A 214 1.31 1.50 -4.57
CA GLY A 214 2.53 1.70 -5.35
C GLY A 214 2.27 1.87 -6.86
N VAL A 215 1.04 1.69 -7.32
CA VAL A 215 0.63 1.94 -8.71
C VAL A 215 0.98 3.36 -9.17
N GLU A 216 0.99 4.30 -8.27
CA GLU A 216 1.38 5.69 -8.47
C GLU A 216 2.90 5.91 -8.64
N GLY A 217 3.73 4.90 -8.43
CA GLY A 217 5.19 5.01 -8.44
C GLY A 217 5.77 5.63 -9.73
N ALA A 218 5.17 5.33 -10.89
CA ALA A 218 5.57 5.99 -12.14
C ALA A 218 5.22 7.48 -12.17
N ALA A 219 4.09 7.88 -11.55
CA ALA A 219 3.69 9.30 -11.49
C ALA A 219 4.64 10.10 -10.60
N VAL A 220 5.10 9.52 -9.50
CA VAL A 220 6.13 10.11 -8.60
C VAL A 220 7.46 10.31 -9.33
N LEU A 221 7.81 9.41 -10.27
CA LEU A 221 9.06 9.44 -11.03
C LEU A 221 8.91 10.10 -12.40
N SER A 222 7.79 10.73 -12.70
CA SER A 222 7.48 11.34 -14.00
C SER A 222 8.52 12.35 -14.49
N ALA A 223 9.14 13.10 -13.58
CA ALA A 223 10.22 14.05 -13.89
C ALA A 223 11.47 13.39 -14.49
N HIS A 224 11.70 12.11 -14.20
CA HIS A 224 12.86 11.33 -14.68
C HIS A 224 12.56 10.51 -15.94
N ALA A 225 11.32 10.50 -16.44
CA ALA A 225 10.92 9.74 -17.62
C ALA A 225 11.55 10.30 -18.91
N LYS A 226 12.00 9.41 -19.81
CA LYS A 226 12.49 9.78 -21.13
C LYS A 226 11.41 10.45 -21.98
N LYS A 227 10.20 9.95 -21.90
CA LYS A 227 8.99 10.54 -22.48
C LYS A 227 7.90 10.55 -21.41
N ARG A 228 7.23 11.68 -21.20
CA ARG A 228 6.11 11.76 -20.26
C ARG A 228 4.95 10.82 -20.60
N SER A 229 4.74 10.54 -21.89
CA SER A 229 3.76 9.54 -22.36
C SER A 229 4.04 8.12 -21.87
N ASP A 230 5.31 7.79 -21.59
CA ASP A 230 5.70 6.45 -21.15
C ASP A 230 5.25 6.17 -19.70
N VAL A 231 5.08 7.21 -18.89
CA VAL A 231 4.67 7.10 -17.46
C VAL A 231 3.32 6.38 -17.34
N GLY A 232 2.32 6.85 -18.08
CA GLY A 232 1.00 6.25 -17.99
C GLY A 232 0.93 4.86 -18.60
N LEU A 233 1.65 4.63 -19.72
CA LEU A 233 1.71 3.30 -20.32
C LEU A 233 2.43 2.31 -19.38
N ALA A 234 3.53 2.73 -18.74
CA ALA A 234 4.23 1.93 -17.74
C ALA A 234 3.33 1.56 -16.56
N THR A 235 2.51 2.51 -16.09
CA THR A 235 1.53 2.27 -15.02
C THR A 235 0.53 1.18 -15.43
N VAL A 236 -0.10 1.31 -16.58
CA VAL A 236 -1.10 0.32 -17.06
C VAL A 236 -0.46 -1.06 -17.28
N LEU A 237 0.71 -1.12 -17.91
CA LEU A 237 1.44 -2.39 -18.11
C LEU A 237 1.82 -3.03 -16.77
N GLY A 238 2.32 -2.25 -15.81
CA GLY A 238 2.63 -2.72 -14.47
C GLY A 238 1.41 -3.30 -13.76
N ILE A 239 0.26 -2.62 -13.82
CA ILE A 239 -1.00 -3.11 -13.27
C ILE A 239 -1.42 -4.44 -13.88
N VAL A 240 -1.41 -4.53 -15.22
CA VAL A 240 -1.86 -5.77 -15.90
C VAL A 240 -0.98 -6.96 -15.55
N ILE A 241 0.34 -6.78 -15.52
CA ILE A 241 1.29 -7.83 -15.13
C ILE A 241 1.06 -8.21 -13.66
N ALA A 242 0.96 -7.24 -12.75
CA ALA A 242 0.70 -7.50 -11.34
C ALA A 242 -0.63 -8.24 -11.12
N LEU A 243 -1.70 -7.82 -11.80
CA LEU A 243 -3.02 -8.45 -11.71
C LEU A 243 -2.96 -9.92 -12.12
N ILE A 244 -2.30 -10.25 -13.25
CA ILE A 244 -2.13 -11.62 -13.70
C ILE A 244 -1.39 -12.44 -12.64
N LEU A 245 -0.31 -11.91 -12.06
CA LEU A 245 0.47 -12.60 -11.03
C LEU A 245 -0.36 -12.85 -9.77
N TYR A 246 -1.07 -11.83 -9.28
CA TYR A 246 -1.87 -11.92 -8.04
C TYR A 246 -3.04 -12.89 -8.17
N VAL A 247 -3.76 -12.82 -9.30
CA VAL A 247 -4.86 -13.74 -9.59
C VAL A 247 -4.33 -15.17 -9.71
N ALA A 248 -3.24 -15.39 -10.47
CA ALA A 248 -2.65 -16.72 -10.63
C ALA A 248 -2.22 -17.30 -9.27
N ILE A 249 -1.51 -16.53 -8.44
CA ILE A 249 -1.04 -16.99 -7.13
C ILE A 249 -2.22 -17.37 -6.24
N THR A 250 -3.24 -16.53 -6.13
CA THR A 250 -4.36 -16.77 -5.20
C THR A 250 -5.29 -17.88 -5.67
N VAL A 251 -5.64 -17.91 -6.95
CA VAL A 251 -6.56 -18.90 -7.50
C VAL A 251 -5.92 -20.30 -7.51
N LEU A 252 -4.66 -20.38 -7.97
CA LEU A 252 -3.95 -21.66 -8.01
C LEU A 252 -3.70 -22.23 -6.60
N SER A 253 -3.45 -21.38 -5.62
CA SER A 253 -3.26 -21.83 -4.22
C SER A 253 -4.44 -22.61 -3.66
N LEU A 254 -5.67 -22.23 -4.00
CA LEU A 254 -6.89 -22.94 -3.58
C LEU A 254 -7.07 -24.33 -4.22
N GLY A 255 -6.32 -24.62 -5.28
CA GLY A 255 -6.27 -25.95 -5.87
C GLY A 255 -5.14 -26.84 -5.33
N ILE A 256 -4.24 -26.29 -4.48
CA ILE A 256 -3.13 -27.06 -3.88
C ILE A 256 -3.57 -27.68 -2.55
N LEU A 257 -4.20 -26.89 -1.70
CA LEU A 257 -4.65 -27.27 -0.37
C LEU A 257 -6.07 -26.73 -0.09
N PRO A 258 -6.85 -27.40 0.79
CA PRO A 258 -8.13 -26.88 1.23
C PRO A 258 -8.01 -25.45 1.79
N ARG A 259 -9.00 -24.61 1.49
CA ARG A 259 -9.07 -23.19 1.92
C ARG A 259 -8.74 -23.01 3.40
N GLU A 260 -9.33 -23.82 4.29
CA GLU A 260 -9.11 -23.71 5.74
C GLU A 260 -7.66 -23.94 6.15
N MET A 261 -6.96 -24.86 5.49
CA MET A 261 -5.54 -25.09 5.73
C MET A 261 -4.71 -23.87 5.32
N ILE A 262 -5.05 -23.25 4.18
CA ILE A 262 -4.37 -22.04 3.70
C ILE A 262 -4.65 -20.87 4.63
N ALA A 263 -5.91 -20.69 5.06
CA ALA A 263 -6.34 -19.62 5.97
C ALA A 263 -5.60 -19.64 7.33
N ASN A 264 -5.25 -20.82 7.82
CA ASN A 264 -4.54 -21.01 9.08
C ASN A 264 -3.00 -21.08 8.93
N MET A 265 -2.47 -20.89 7.72
CA MET A 265 -1.02 -20.87 7.52
C MET A 265 -0.39 -19.62 8.12
N PRO A 266 0.80 -19.75 8.76
CA PRO A 266 1.58 -18.58 9.13
C PRO A 266 2.03 -17.81 7.87
N ASN A 267 2.20 -16.50 8.04
CA ASN A 267 2.78 -15.68 6.97
C ASN A 267 4.32 -15.84 6.95
N PRO A 268 4.94 -15.86 5.79
CA PRO A 268 4.35 -15.80 4.44
C PRO A 268 3.75 -17.13 3.98
N SER A 269 2.46 -17.17 3.70
CA SER A 269 1.75 -18.41 3.35
C SER A 269 2.26 -19.14 2.10
N MET A 270 2.86 -18.38 1.16
CA MET A 270 3.54 -19.01 0.01
C MET A 270 4.68 -19.95 0.45
N ALA A 271 5.30 -19.73 1.63
CA ALA A 271 6.34 -20.62 2.15
C ALA A 271 5.75 -21.98 2.54
N GLY A 272 4.61 -21.99 3.23
CA GLY A 272 3.90 -23.23 3.57
C GLY A 272 3.41 -24.00 2.34
N LEU A 273 2.87 -23.28 1.35
CA LEU A 273 2.43 -23.87 0.08
C LEU A 273 3.60 -24.48 -0.70
N LEU A 274 4.74 -23.78 -0.81
CA LEU A 274 5.93 -24.34 -1.45
C LEU A 274 6.54 -25.50 -0.67
N GLU A 275 6.51 -25.45 0.66
CA GLU A 275 6.92 -26.59 1.50
C GLU A 275 6.05 -27.82 1.23
N HIS A 276 4.75 -27.66 1.02
CA HIS A 276 3.85 -28.75 0.65
C HIS A 276 4.18 -29.32 -0.73
N MET A 277 4.52 -28.50 -1.72
CA MET A 277 4.78 -28.93 -3.09
C MET A 277 6.15 -29.58 -3.28
N ILE A 278 7.21 -28.98 -2.73
CA ILE A 278 8.61 -29.39 -2.98
C ILE A 278 9.45 -29.56 -1.71
N GLY A 279 8.78 -29.65 -0.55
CA GLY A 279 9.45 -29.85 0.74
C GLY A 279 10.18 -28.64 1.28
N SER A 280 11.02 -28.86 2.30
CA SER A 280 11.70 -27.78 3.05
C SER A 280 12.55 -26.85 2.16
N SER A 281 13.05 -27.31 1.01
CA SER A 281 13.76 -26.47 0.05
C SER A 281 12.88 -25.33 -0.48
N GLY A 282 11.60 -25.61 -0.74
CA GLY A 282 10.63 -24.60 -1.18
C GLY A 282 10.42 -23.50 -0.14
N LYS A 283 10.25 -23.90 1.11
CA LYS A 283 10.13 -22.95 2.23
C LYS A 283 11.35 -22.05 2.35
N ILE A 284 12.55 -22.64 2.30
CA ILE A 284 13.82 -21.88 2.40
C ILE A 284 13.92 -20.86 1.27
N ILE A 285 13.70 -21.28 0.01
CA ILE A 285 13.82 -20.40 -1.16
C ILE A 285 12.88 -19.21 -1.04
N ILE A 286 11.59 -19.48 -0.82
CA ILE A 286 10.59 -18.41 -0.83
C ILE A 286 10.77 -17.45 0.35
N THR A 287 11.11 -17.96 1.52
CA THR A 287 11.30 -17.14 2.72
C THR A 287 12.56 -16.26 2.60
N ALA A 288 13.66 -16.80 2.08
CA ALA A 288 14.86 -16.00 1.81
C ALA A 288 14.59 -14.88 0.78
N CYS A 289 13.89 -15.21 -0.31
CA CYS A 289 13.50 -14.23 -1.32
C CYS A 289 12.53 -13.18 -0.78
N LEU A 290 11.59 -13.58 0.07
CA LEU A 290 10.70 -12.64 0.76
C LEU A 290 11.50 -11.64 1.61
N ILE A 291 12.40 -12.10 2.47
CA ILE A 291 13.19 -11.23 3.34
C ILE A 291 13.95 -10.19 2.52
N VAL A 292 14.65 -10.62 1.46
CA VAL A 292 15.37 -9.70 0.55
C VAL A 292 14.40 -8.74 -0.13
N SER A 293 13.26 -9.24 -0.63
CA SER A 293 12.22 -8.45 -1.30
C SER A 293 11.66 -7.35 -0.40
N VAL A 294 11.31 -7.72 0.82
CA VAL A 294 10.64 -6.84 1.79
C VAL A 294 11.60 -5.75 2.29
N LEU A 295 12.85 -6.12 2.59
CA LEU A 295 13.87 -5.15 3.03
C LEU A 295 14.20 -4.14 1.92
N ALA A 296 14.28 -4.57 0.66
CA ALA A 296 14.48 -3.66 -0.46
C ALA A 296 13.25 -2.75 -0.70
N SER A 297 12.04 -3.29 -0.55
CA SER A 297 10.80 -2.49 -0.61
C SER A 297 10.75 -1.48 0.52
N TYR A 298 11.17 -1.86 1.74
CA TYR A 298 11.27 -0.97 2.89
C TYR A 298 12.15 0.25 2.60
N ILE A 299 13.32 0.06 1.96
CA ILE A 299 14.20 1.17 1.56
C ILE A 299 13.45 2.15 0.64
N SER A 300 12.81 1.64 -0.41
CA SER A 300 12.10 2.47 -1.39
C SER A 300 10.91 3.22 -0.76
N TRP A 301 10.12 2.51 0.03
CA TRP A 301 8.96 3.11 0.69
C TRP A 301 9.35 4.12 1.78
N THR A 302 10.48 3.94 2.45
CA THR A 302 11.04 4.94 3.37
C THR A 302 11.39 6.23 2.63
N MET A 303 11.96 6.12 1.42
CA MET A 303 12.24 7.29 0.57
C MET A 303 10.95 8.00 0.13
N TYR A 304 9.95 7.24 -0.36
CA TYR A 304 8.66 7.82 -0.77
C TYR A 304 7.94 8.49 0.42
N SER A 305 7.95 7.85 1.58
CA SER A 305 7.34 8.40 2.81
C SER A 305 8.03 9.67 3.28
N ALA A 306 9.34 9.81 3.09
CA ALA A 306 10.07 11.04 3.43
C ALA A 306 9.80 12.16 2.41
N GLU A 307 9.61 11.84 1.13
CA GLU A 307 9.36 12.81 0.07
C GLU A 307 8.02 13.53 0.21
N VAL A 308 6.97 12.85 0.70
CA VAL A 308 5.62 13.43 0.80
C VAL A 308 5.54 14.63 1.74
N PRO A 309 5.97 14.56 3.02
CA PRO A 309 5.97 15.73 3.89
C PRO A 309 6.93 16.82 3.42
N TYR A 310 8.05 16.46 2.79
CA TYR A 310 9.00 17.40 2.21
C TYR A 310 8.37 18.22 1.09
N ARG A 311 7.76 17.58 0.09
CA ARG A 311 7.04 18.27 -1.00
C ARG A 311 5.85 19.06 -0.47
N GLY A 312 5.13 18.50 0.49
CA GLY A 312 4.05 19.20 1.16
C GLY A 312 4.53 20.47 1.88
N ALA A 313 5.71 20.45 2.50
CA ALA A 313 6.30 21.63 3.17
C ALA A 313 6.72 22.71 2.17
N GLN A 314 7.24 22.34 1.00
CA GLN A 314 7.52 23.28 -0.10
C GLN A 314 6.27 24.02 -0.55
N ASN A 315 5.13 23.35 -0.56
CA ASN A 315 3.85 23.91 -0.99
C ASN A 315 2.99 24.49 0.15
N GLY A 316 3.52 24.57 1.37
CA GLY A 316 2.83 25.15 2.53
C GLY A 316 1.79 24.25 3.19
N ALA A 317 1.67 22.98 2.78
CA ALA A 317 0.77 22.01 3.40
C ALA A 317 1.33 21.40 4.69
N PHE A 318 2.65 21.26 4.78
CA PHE A 318 3.35 20.76 5.95
C PHE A 318 4.27 21.84 6.57
N PRO A 319 4.67 21.71 7.85
CA PRO A 319 5.54 22.68 8.53
C PRO A 319 6.87 22.92 7.80
N LYS A 320 7.32 24.18 7.78
CA LYS A 320 8.56 24.61 7.08
C LYS A 320 9.79 23.80 7.49
N ILE A 321 9.84 23.32 8.73
CA ILE A 321 10.97 22.53 9.24
C ILE A 321 11.21 21.27 8.41
N LEU A 322 10.17 20.69 7.78
CA LEU A 322 10.27 19.49 6.95
C LEU A 322 10.85 19.73 5.55
N ASN A 323 11.05 21.00 5.17
CA ASN A 323 11.64 21.39 3.87
C ASN A 323 13.19 21.39 3.87
N LYS A 324 13.83 20.88 4.93
CA LYS A 324 15.29 20.85 5.01
C LYS A 324 15.87 19.65 4.30
N ILE A 325 16.85 19.89 3.41
CA ILE A 325 17.68 18.86 2.75
C ILE A 325 19.09 18.88 3.34
N ASN A 326 19.82 17.77 3.20
CA ASN A 326 21.24 17.67 3.51
C ASN A 326 22.11 17.89 2.25
N GLU A 327 23.44 17.75 2.38
CA GLU A 327 24.42 17.90 1.29
C GLU A 327 24.25 16.87 0.15
N ASN A 328 23.53 15.78 0.40
CA ASN A 328 23.25 14.71 -0.56
C ASN A 328 21.82 14.84 -1.17
N ASP A 329 21.19 16.01 -1.10
CA ASP A 329 19.82 16.29 -1.57
C ASP A 329 18.74 15.41 -0.92
N THR A 330 19.02 14.86 0.27
CA THR A 330 18.04 14.03 1.02
C THR A 330 17.21 14.92 1.93
N PRO A 331 15.85 14.75 1.98
CA PRO A 331 14.95 15.51 2.86
C PRO A 331 15.10 15.05 4.32
N ILE A 332 16.17 15.50 4.98
CA ILE A 332 16.62 14.94 6.26
C ILE A 332 15.59 15.06 7.39
N ASN A 333 14.93 16.21 7.55
CA ASN A 333 13.96 16.39 8.63
C ASN A 333 12.68 15.60 8.40
N SER A 334 12.28 15.47 7.14
CA SER A 334 11.14 14.64 6.74
C SER A 334 11.44 13.14 6.95
N LEU A 335 12.66 12.72 6.67
CA LEU A 335 13.14 11.35 6.92
C LEU A 335 13.17 11.05 8.44
N TRP A 336 13.67 11.98 9.28
CA TRP A 336 13.60 11.84 10.73
C TRP A 336 12.16 11.74 11.22
N PHE A 337 11.28 12.63 10.76
CA PHE A 337 9.86 12.62 11.14
C PHE A 337 9.21 11.26 10.81
N THR A 338 9.41 10.75 9.60
CA THR A 338 8.86 9.46 9.15
C THR A 338 9.40 8.31 9.99
N ASN A 339 10.72 8.21 10.18
CA ASN A 339 11.32 7.10 10.89
C ASN A 339 11.03 7.11 12.40
N LEU A 340 10.85 8.27 13.00
CA LEU A 340 10.37 8.37 14.39
C LEU A 340 8.94 7.83 14.52
N VAL A 341 8.06 8.10 13.53
CA VAL A 341 6.70 7.55 13.53
C VAL A 341 6.73 6.03 13.26
N VAL A 342 7.58 5.54 12.35
CA VAL A 342 7.81 4.08 12.18
C VAL A 342 8.25 3.45 13.49
N GLN A 343 9.22 4.04 14.17
CA GLN A 343 9.72 3.54 15.46
C GLN A 343 8.62 3.52 16.53
N PHE A 344 7.80 4.56 16.59
CA PHE A 344 6.64 4.61 17.49
C PHE A 344 5.63 3.50 17.17
N CYS A 345 5.32 3.27 15.88
CA CYS A 345 4.43 2.19 15.47
C CYS A 345 5.00 0.81 15.82
N LEU A 346 6.32 0.59 15.72
CA LEU A 346 6.97 -0.65 16.17
C LEU A 346 6.79 -0.87 17.69
N VAL A 347 6.86 0.19 18.50
CA VAL A 347 6.54 0.09 19.94
C VAL A 347 5.09 -0.31 20.15
N LEU A 348 4.14 0.27 19.38
CA LEU A 348 2.74 -0.12 19.46
C LEU A 348 2.52 -1.59 19.06
N VAL A 349 3.21 -2.09 18.03
CA VAL A 349 3.17 -3.51 17.63
C VAL A 349 3.65 -4.39 18.79
N LEU A 350 4.77 -4.05 19.42
CA LEU A 350 5.29 -4.78 20.57
C LEU A 350 4.30 -4.81 21.74
N MET A 351 3.64 -3.68 22.04
CA MET A 351 2.70 -3.56 23.16
C MET A 351 1.35 -4.26 22.89
N THR A 352 0.88 -4.21 21.65
CA THR A 352 -0.47 -4.70 21.28
C THR A 352 -0.46 -6.13 20.73
N GLY A 353 0.71 -6.64 20.36
CA GLY A 353 0.85 -7.95 19.69
C GLY A 353 0.21 -8.02 18.31
N LYS A 354 -0.07 -6.85 17.66
CA LYS A 354 -0.72 -6.83 16.35
C LYS A 354 0.12 -7.53 15.29
N SER A 355 -0.56 -8.31 14.44
CA SER A 355 0.05 -9.05 13.35
C SER A 355 0.23 -8.18 12.09
N TYR A 356 0.94 -8.72 11.10
CA TYR A 356 1.06 -8.14 9.77
C TYR A 356 -0.30 -7.83 9.13
N ASN A 357 -1.29 -8.73 9.24
CA ASN A 357 -2.61 -8.53 8.65
C ASN A 357 -3.34 -7.29 9.19
N ALA A 358 -3.25 -7.04 10.50
CA ALA A 358 -3.82 -5.84 11.10
C ALA A 358 -3.17 -4.56 10.55
N LEU A 359 -1.84 -4.54 10.41
CA LEU A 359 -1.10 -3.42 9.83
C LEU A 359 -1.47 -3.19 8.36
N LEU A 360 -1.64 -4.28 7.59
CA LEU A 360 -2.08 -4.24 6.20
C LEU A 360 -3.45 -3.54 6.09
N LEU A 361 -4.43 -3.95 6.87
CA LEU A 361 -5.78 -3.39 6.82
C LEU A 361 -5.81 -1.92 7.22
N ILE A 362 -5.09 -1.54 8.30
CA ILE A 362 -4.97 -0.16 8.76
C ILE A 362 -4.29 0.69 7.68
N SER A 363 -3.16 0.23 7.14
CA SER A 363 -2.42 0.94 6.10
C SER A 363 -3.28 1.14 4.84
N THR A 364 -3.97 0.09 4.39
CA THR A 364 -4.85 0.17 3.22
C THR A 364 -6.00 1.14 3.43
N SER A 365 -6.54 1.22 4.65
CA SER A 365 -7.62 2.17 4.96
C SER A 365 -7.21 3.62 4.74
N MET A 366 -5.92 3.95 4.93
CA MET A 366 -5.40 5.31 4.75
C MET A 366 -5.33 5.74 3.28
N ILE A 367 -5.17 4.81 2.33
CA ILE A 367 -5.06 5.13 0.90
C ILE A 367 -6.42 5.29 0.21
N LEU A 368 -7.53 4.88 0.85
CA LEU A 368 -8.86 4.89 0.25
C LEU A 368 -9.27 6.29 -0.23
N VAL A 369 -9.12 7.29 0.64
CA VAL A 369 -9.46 8.69 0.31
C VAL A 369 -8.57 9.24 -0.81
N PRO A 370 -7.23 9.11 -0.76
CA PRO A 370 -6.36 9.47 -1.88
C PRO A 370 -6.80 8.88 -3.23
N TYR A 371 -7.06 7.58 -3.30
CA TYR A 371 -7.44 6.92 -4.56
C TYR A 371 -8.83 7.33 -5.06
N PHE A 372 -9.80 7.50 -4.17
CA PHE A 372 -11.10 8.07 -4.49
C PHE A 372 -10.96 9.46 -5.14
N LEU A 373 -10.10 10.32 -4.59
CA LEU A 373 -9.88 11.67 -5.10
C LEU A 373 -9.25 11.70 -6.50
N ILE A 374 -8.47 10.70 -6.88
CA ILE A 374 -7.90 10.59 -8.24
C ILE A 374 -9.01 10.42 -9.29
N GLY A 375 -9.92 9.46 -9.07
CA GLY A 375 -11.07 9.26 -9.97
C GLY A 375 -11.97 10.50 -10.04
N ALA A 376 -12.26 11.10 -8.88
CA ALA A 376 -13.06 12.31 -8.78
C ALA A 376 -12.40 13.51 -9.51
N TYR A 377 -11.08 13.66 -9.40
CA TYR A 377 -10.35 14.72 -10.08
C TYR A 377 -10.33 14.53 -11.59
N LEU A 378 -10.06 13.33 -12.11
CA LEU A 378 -10.12 13.07 -13.54
C LEU A 378 -11.51 13.37 -14.11
N LEU A 379 -12.57 12.91 -13.44
CA LEU A 379 -13.94 13.18 -13.89
C LEU A 379 -14.20 14.69 -13.94
N LYS A 380 -13.89 15.42 -12.88
CA LYS A 380 -14.02 16.88 -12.81
C LYS A 380 -13.24 17.57 -13.94
N LEU A 381 -11.96 17.24 -14.09
CA LEU A 381 -11.07 17.83 -15.10
C LEU A 381 -11.58 17.55 -16.52
N SER A 382 -11.98 16.31 -16.79
CA SER A 382 -12.47 15.90 -18.12
C SER A 382 -13.78 16.58 -18.53
N ILE A 383 -14.65 16.87 -17.56
CA ILE A 383 -15.87 17.66 -17.79
C ILE A 383 -15.51 19.13 -18.07
N GLN A 384 -14.66 19.74 -17.24
CA GLN A 384 -14.25 21.13 -17.37
C GLN A 384 -13.55 21.44 -18.70
N GLN A 385 -12.69 20.52 -19.16
CA GLN A 385 -11.96 20.65 -20.42
C GLN A 385 -12.71 20.11 -21.63
N ASN A 386 -13.96 19.67 -21.46
CA ASN A 386 -14.76 19.01 -22.49
C ASN A 386 -14.00 17.89 -23.23
N SER A 387 -13.26 17.08 -22.47
CA SER A 387 -12.45 15.98 -22.99
C SER A 387 -13.31 14.91 -23.68
N ALA A 388 -12.67 14.01 -24.44
CA ALA A 388 -13.33 12.89 -25.11
C ALA A 388 -14.12 12.01 -24.13
N TRP A 389 -15.20 11.41 -24.60
CA TRP A 389 -16.14 10.63 -23.79
C TRP A 389 -15.48 9.50 -23.00
N TYR A 390 -14.48 8.82 -23.58
CA TYR A 390 -13.77 7.72 -22.94
C TYR A 390 -12.93 8.19 -21.74
N ILE A 391 -12.44 9.44 -21.73
CA ILE A 391 -11.73 10.02 -20.58
C ILE A 391 -12.73 10.31 -19.44
N LYS A 392 -13.90 10.85 -19.77
CA LYS A 392 -15.00 11.07 -18.81
C LYS A 392 -15.47 9.74 -18.20
N LEU A 393 -15.63 8.71 -19.04
CA LEU A 393 -15.99 7.36 -18.61
C LEU A 393 -14.93 6.76 -17.69
N THR A 394 -13.65 6.92 -18.01
CA THR A 394 -12.55 6.47 -17.15
C THR A 394 -12.62 7.11 -15.77
N GLY A 395 -12.78 8.43 -15.68
CA GLY A 395 -12.92 9.14 -14.41
C GLY A 395 -14.16 8.69 -13.61
N LEU A 396 -15.28 8.45 -14.30
CA LEU A 396 -16.51 7.96 -13.68
C LEU A 396 -16.33 6.55 -13.10
N LEU A 397 -15.74 5.61 -13.86
CA LEU A 397 -15.55 4.23 -13.40
C LEU A 397 -14.51 4.14 -12.28
N ALA A 398 -13.44 4.94 -12.34
CA ALA A 398 -12.50 5.06 -11.25
C ALA A 398 -13.15 5.65 -9.97
N LEU A 399 -14.05 6.64 -10.12
CA LEU A 399 -14.81 7.21 -9.02
C LEU A 399 -15.77 6.18 -8.41
N ILE A 400 -16.52 5.42 -9.24
CA ILE A 400 -17.41 4.35 -8.79
C ILE A 400 -16.61 3.29 -8.01
N TYR A 401 -15.45 2.89 -8.51
CA TYR A 401 -14.56 1.99 -7.78
C TYR A 401 -14.11 2.59 -6.44
N GLY A 402 -13.73 3.88 -6.43
CA GLY A 402 -13.38 4.58 -5.19
C GLY A 402 -14.51 4.60 -4.16
N VAL A 403 -15.75 4.81 -4.58
CA VAL A 403 -16.95 4.72 -3.71
C VAL A 403 -17.15 3.28 -3.21
N TRP A 404 -16.98 2.30 -4.11
CA TRP A 404 -17.12 0.89 -3.77
C TRP A 404 -16.12 0.44 -2.71
N ILE A 405 -14.85 0.80 -2.84
CA ILE A 405 -13.83 0.41 -1.85
C ILE A 405 -14.04 1.11 -0.49
N LEU A 406 -14.52 2.37 -0.47
CA LEU A 406 -14.92 3.05 0.76
C LEU A 406 -16.09 2.32 1.45
N TYR A 407 -17.11 1.91 0.69
CA TYR A 407 -18.22 1.12 1.21
C TYR A 407 -17.76 -0.26 1.71
N ALA A 408 -16.92 -0.95 0.94
CA ALA A 408 -16.43 -2.29 1.26
C ALA A 408 -15.51 -2.32 2.49
N ALA A 409 -14.75 -1.25 2.72
CA ALA A 409 -13.93 -1.11 3.93
C ALA A 409 -14.77 -1.16 5.22
N GLY A 410 -16.02 -0.75 5.14
CA GLY A 410 -16.91 -0.73 6.29
C GLY A 410 -16.66 0.43 7.25
N LEU A 411 -17.65 0.65 8.11
CA LEU A 411 -17.65 1.81 9.01
C LEU A 411 -16.47 1.77 10.01
N ASP A 412 -16.05 0.59 10.43
CA ASP A 412 -15.02 0.42 11.45
C ASP A 412 -13.65 0.89 10.96
N HIS A 413 -13.24 0.45 9.78
CA HIS A 413 -11.99 0.91 9.17
C HIS A 413 -12.02 2.40 8.81
N LEU A 414 -13.18 2.93 8.40
CA LEU A 414 -13.34 4.36 8.12
C LEU A 414 -13.26 5.20 9.39
N LEU A 415 -13.88 4.78 10.50
CA LEU A 415 -13.78 5.47 11.79
C LEU A 415 -12.36 5.38 12.36
N LEU A 416 -11.70 4.21 12.25
CA LEU A 416 -10.29 4.06 12.62
C LEU A 416 -9.40 5.02 11.81
N SER A 417 -9.69 5.15 10.50
CA SER A 417 -8.98 6.12 9.65
C SER A 417 -9.14 7.56 10.16
N ILE A 418 -10.34 7.96 10.57
CA ILE A 418 -10.57 9.30 11.12
C ILE A 418 -9.71 9.56 12.37
N LEU A 419 -9.56 8.59 13.27
CA LEU A 419 -8.68 8.72 14.44
C LEU A 419 -7.25 9.05 14.04
N LEU A 420 -6.77 8.44 12.94
CA LEU A 420 -5.41 8.67 12.43
C LEU A 420 -5.29 9.95 11.58
N TYR A 421 -6.38 10.45 11.00
CA TYR A 421 -6.38 11.72 10.26
C TYR A 421 -6.37 12.95 11.19
N VAL A 422 -6.95 12.87 12.40
CA VAL A 422 -7.08 14.01 13.30
C VAL A 422 -5.74 14.62 13.75
N PRO A 423 -4.70 13.85 14.13
CA PRO A 423 -3.37 14.42 14.39
C PRO A 423 -2.81 15.22 13.21
N GLY A 424 -3.08 14.76 11.98
CA GLY A 424 -2.70 15.49 10.76
C GLY A 424 -3.36 16.87 10.66
N ILE A 425 -4.62 16.98 11.06
CA ILE A 425 -5.30 18.30 11.05
C ILE A 425 -4.56 19.29 11.94
N GLY A 426 -4.10 18.88 13.12
CA GLY A 426 -3.27 19.72 13.99
C GLY A 426 -1.99 20.20 13.30
N ILE A 427 -1.29 19.29 12.58
CA ILE A 427 -0.11 19.62 11.78
C ILE A 427 -0.46 20.61 10.64
N TYR A 428 -1.59 20.39 9.96
CA TYR A 428 -2.06 21.30 8.91
C TYR A 428 -2.37 22.70 9.43
N LEU A 429 -3.09 22.80 10.55
CA LEU A 429 -3.41 24.09 11.19
C LEU A 429 -2.13 24.84 11.56
N TYR A 430 -1.17 24.15 12.18
CA TYR A 430 0.13 24.72 12.51
C TYR A 430 0.89 25.19 11.27
N SER A 431 0.94 24.37 10.23
CA SER A 431 1.58 24.69 8.96
C SER A 431 0.94 25.93 8.32
N ARG A 432 -0.39 25.96 8.24
CA ARG A 432 -1.14 27.08 7.66
C ARG A 432 -0.89 28.38 8.41
N TYR A 433 -0.88 28.34 9.76
CA TYR A 433 -0.51 29.49 10.58
C TYR A 433 0.92 29.95 10.29
N GLN A 434 1.87 29.03 10.19
CA GLN A 434 3.27 29.33 9.92
C GLN A 434 3.51 29.98 8.53
N HIS A 435 2.71 29.63 7.53
CA HIS A 435 2.87 30.13 6.16
C HIS A 435 2.03 31.40 5.89
N GLN A 436 0.84 31.50 6.46
CA GLN A 436 -0.12 32.56 6.16
C GLN A 436 -0.32 33.57 7.30
N GLY A 437 0.25 33.32 8.50
CA GLY A 437 0.11 34.16 9.66
C GLY A 437 -1.27 34.20 10.32
N LYS A 438 -2.27 33.53 9.72
CA LYS A 438 -3.66 33.47 10.21
C LYS A 438 -4.37 32.22 9.72
N LEU A 439 -5.35 31.78 10.50
CA LEU A 439 -6.23 30.66 10.13
C LEU A 439 -7.50 31.21 9.47
N HIS A 440 -7.52 31.20 8.15
CA HIS A 440 -8.71 31.56 7.38
C HIS A 440 -9.21 30.34 6.63
N PHE A 441 -10.47 29.96 6.83
CA PHE A 441 -11.11 28.80 6.18
C PHE A 441 -12.32 29.28 5.39
N ASN A 442 -12.45 28.80 4.16
CA ASN A 442 -13.66 28.97 3.38
C ASN A 442 -14.79 28.08 3.94
N GLN A 443 -16.04 28.29 3.47
CA GLN A 443 -17.19 27.55 4.00
C GLN A 443 -17.08 26.04 3.78
N LYS A 444 -16.50 25.59 2.65
CA LYS A 444 -16.31 24.17 2.34
C LYS A 444 -15.29 23.52 3.28
N GLU A 445 -14.18 24.20 3.56
CA GLU A 445 -13.18 23.74 4.51
C GLU A 445 -13.76 23.64 5.93
N LYS A 446 -14.56 24.64 6.37
CA LYS A 446 -15.24 24.60 7.67
C LYS A 446 -16.21 23.43 7.77
N ALA A 447 -17.01 23.18 6.72
CA ALA A 447 -17.93 22.06 6.68
C ALA A 447 -17.19 20.70 6.75
N LEU A 448 -16.07 20.55 6.03
CA LEU A 448 -15.25 19.36 6.07
C LEU A 448 -14.61 19.14 7.45
N LEU A 449 -14.06 20.19 8.06
CA LEU A 449 -13.50 20.11 9.42
C LEU A 449 -14.57 19.74 10.46
N LEU A 450 -15.78 20.30 10.35
CA LEU A 450 -16.91 19.95 11.20
C LEU A 450 -17.31 18.47 11.01
N PHE A 451 -17.39 18.00 9.77
CA PHE A 451 -17.67 16.59 9.46
C PHE A 451 -16.62 15.67 10.11
N ILE A 452 -15.33 15.97 9.96
CA ILE A 452 -14.25 15.19 10.57
C ILE A 452 -14.34 15.23 12.11
N ALA A 453 -14.66 16.38 12.71
CA ALA A 453 -14.84 16.50 14.15
C ALA A 453 -16.00 15.63 14.67
N ILE A 454 -17.15 15.62 13.98
CA ILE A 454 -18.28 14.75 14.31
C ILE A 454 -17.89 13.27 14.18
N ALA A 455 -17.27 12.90 13.06
CA ALA A 455 -16.82 11.53 12.82
C ALA A 455 -15.78 11.08 13.86
N PHE A 456 -14.91 11.98 14.33
CA PHE A 456 -13.95 11.72 15.39
C PHE A 456 -14.62 11.43 16.74
N VAL A 457 -15.65 12.22 17.12
CA VAL A 457 -16.44 11.96 18.33
C VAL A 457 -17.14 10.61 18.25
N LEU A 458 -17.71 10.25 17.08
CA LEU A 458 -18.33 8.95 16.86
C LEU A 458 -17.30 7.81 16.94
N ALA A 459 -16.09 8.01 16.41
CA ALA A 459 -15.01 7.03 16.48
C ALA A 459 -14.56 6.78 17.93
N ILE A 460 -14.40 7.84 18.74
CA ILE A 460 -14.09 7.73 20.17
C ILE A 460 -15.22 7.02 20.92
N TYR A 461 -16.48 7.44 20.69
CA TYR A 461 -17.64 6.82 21.34
C TYR A 461 -17.69 5.32 21.04
N LYS A 462 -17.51 4.92 19.79
CA LYS A 462 -17.46 3.50 19.40
C LYS A 462 -16.32 2.75 20.06
N SER A 463 -15.12 3.35 20.12
CA SER A 463 -13.97 2.77 20.81
C SER A 463 -14.19 2.57 22.30
N ALA A 464 -14.93 3.48 22.94
CA ALA A 464 -15.22 3.42 24.37
C ALA A 464 -16.34 2.39 24.72
N VAL A 465 -17.31 2.20 23.81
CA VAL A 465 -18.46 1.32 24.04
C VAL A 465 -18.20 -0.10 23.55
N ASN A 466 -17.47 -0.27 22.44
CA ASN A 466 -17.12 -1.56 21.85
C ASN A 466 -15.61 -1.79 21.95
N VAL A 467 -15.18 -2.62 22.87
CA VAL A 467 -13.78 -3.02 23.06
C VAL A 467 -13.25 -3.86 21.86
N ASN A 468 -14.11 -4.30 20.94
CA ASN A 468 -13.74 -5.12 19.77
C ASN A 468 -13.84 -4.30 18.47
N TRP A 469 -12.69 -3.83 18.00
CA TRP A 469 -12.46 -3.52 16.60
C TRP A 469 -12.16 -4.86 15.90
N ASN A 470 -13.18 -5.49 15.35
CA ASN A 470 -13.03 -6.72 14.57
C ASN A 470 -12.42 -6.43 13.21
#